data_1f63c40ad4b3d524887323e0987dcfd4
#
_entry.id   1f63c40ad4b3d524887323e0987dcfd4
#
_cell.length_a   1.000
_cell.length_b   1.000
_cell.length_c   1.000
_cell.angle_alpha   90.00
_cell.angle_beta   90.00
_cell.angle_gamma   90.00
#
_symmetry.space_group_name_H-M   'P 1'
#
loop_
_entity.id
_entity.type
_entity.pdbx_description
1 polymer ?
#
loop_
_entity_poly.entity_id
_entity_poly.type
_entity_poly.pdbx_seq_one_letter_code
_entity_poly.pdbx_strand_id
1 'polypeptide(L)'
;QVTHLARITGNTLVRINNHEHTDLQEYIGSYAPDAYGRLTFVEGALLKAVRAGHWVILDELNLAPTDVIEALNRLLDENRELFVSELNEAVKAHPSFRLFATQNPVSTYAGRKRLSRALINRFVVLRFDHLPFDELAQMVVARCAVAPSSAHKMVSVLCDLRAQRSLMGVFSARDGLMTLRDVFRWAKRLALSDQADWQQCLADQGFFLLAARCRNVIDESLVRQLLRNI
;
A
#
# COMPACT_ATOMS: atom_id res chain seq x y z
N GLN A 1 4.03 9.82 -1.52
CA GLN A 1 3.63 11.24 -1.41
C GLN A 1 3.71 11.73 0.02
N VAL A 2 2.95 11.18 1.00
CA VAL A 2 2.98 11.65 2.40
C VAL A 2 4.40 11.55 3.00
N THR A 3 5.15 10.48 2.75
CA THR A 3 6.55 10.35 3.19
C THR A 3 7.45 11.45 2.63
N HIS A 4 7.23 11.82 1.37
CA HIS A 4 7.96 12.91 0.75
C HIS A 4 7.59 14.26 1.39
N LEU A 5 6.28 14.49 1.58
CA LEU A 5 5.78 15.69 2.23
C LEU A 5 6.33 15.83 3.66
N ALA A 6 6.29 14.78 4.45
CA ALA A 6 6.85 14.78 5.82
C ALA A 6 8.34 15.13 5.81
N ARG A 7 9.11 14.57 4.86
CA ARG A 7 10.55 14.86 4.72
C ARG A 7 10.84 16.32 4.41
N ILE A 8 10.13 16.92 3.43
CA ILE A 8 10.37 18.31 3.03
C ILE A 8 9.89 19.31 4.08
N THR A 9 8.92 18.93 4.91
CA THR A 9 8.39 19.77 6.00
C THR A 9 9.06 19.50 7.35
N GLY A 10 10.06 18.61 7.40
CA GLY A 10 10.82 18.29 8.62
C GLY A 10 10.02 17.51 9.68
N ASN A 11 8.91 16.86 9.31
CA ASN A 11 8.09 16.11 10.25
C ASN A 11 8.51 14.64 10.34
N THR A 12 8.53 14.11 11.55
CA THR A 12 8.71 12.68 11.79
C THR A 12 7.45 11.93 11.36
N LEU A 13 7.63 10.84 10.62
CA LEU A 13 6.54 10.04 10.08
C LEU A 13 6.59 8.61 10.63
N VAL A 14 5.49 8.18 11.22
CA VAL A 14 5.24 6.80 11.67
C VAL A 14 4.28 6.13 10.69
N ARG A 15 4.55 4.89 10.30
CA ARG A 15 3.72 4.12 9.38
C ARG A 15 3.21 2.87 10.07
N ILE A 16 1.90 2.68 10.04
CA ILE A 16 1.21 1.52 10.59
C ILE A 16 0.45 0.85 9.45
N ASN A 17 0.74 -0.44 9.23
CA ASN A 17 0.05 -1.23 8.20
C ASN A 17 -1.07 -2.03 8.85
N ASN A 18 -2.29 -1.83 8.39
CA ASN A 18 -3.44 -2.57 8.87
C ASN A 18 -3.60 -3.91 8.16
N HIS A 19 -4.04 -4.90 8.90
CA HIS A 19 -4.48 -6.20 8.42
C HIS A 19 -5.66 -6.70 9.27
N GLU A 20 -6.28 -7.79 8.86
CA GLU A 20 -7.47 -8.34 9.52
C GLU A 20 -7.25 -8.71 11.00
N HIS A 21 -6.01 -8.96 11.40
CA HIS A 21 -5.60 -9.33 12.77
C HIS A 21 -4.82 -8.21 13.48
N THR A 22 -4.90 -6.97 13.00
CA THR A 22 -4.31 -5.82 13.71
C THR A 22 -5.01 -5.65 15.05
N ASP A 23 -4.24 -5.60 16.13
CA ASP A 23 -4.77 -5.41 17.48
C ASP A 23 -4.73 -3.93 17.88
N LEU A 24 -5.72 -3.49 18.65
CA LEU A 24 -5.75 -2.16 19.26
C LEU A 24 -4.51 -1.91 20.14
N GLN A 25 -3.98 -2.96 20.76
CA GLN A 25 -2.76 -2.92 21.57
C GLN A 25 -1.52 -2.50 20.75
N GLU A 26 -1.44 -2.82 19.47
CA GLU A 26 -0.35 -2.35 18.59
C GLU A 26 -0.38 -0.82 18.42
N TYR A 27 -1.56 -0.24 18.45
CA TYR A 27 -1.79 1.19 18.31
C TYR A 27 -1.56 1.95 19.61
N ILE A 28 -2.18 1.48 20.69
CA ILE A 28 -2.23 2.16 21.98
C ILE A 28 -1.07 1.72 22.87
N GLY A 29 -0.85 0.41 22.94
CA GLY A 29 0.16 -0.20 23.82
C GLY A 29 -0.44 -1.28 24.71
N SER A 30 0.43 -1.94 25.44
CA SER A 30 0.07 -3.01 26.37
C SER A 30 1.06 -3.12 27.51
N TYR A 31 0.68 -3.85 28.55
CA TYR A 31 1.61 -4.19 29.62
C TYR A 31 2.56 -5.31 29.18
N ALA A 32 3.85 -5.07 29.31
CA ALA A 32 4.90 -6.05 29.05
C ALA A 32 5.88 -6.12 30.24
N PRO A 33 6.50 -7.29 30.51
CA PRO A 33 7.51 -7.41 31.55
C PRO A 33 8.78 -6.63 31.16
N ASP A 34 9.31 -5.84 32.11
CA ASP A 34 10.61 -5.18 31.99
C ASP A 34 11.78 -6.19 32.22
N ALA A 35 13.01 -5.71 32.12
CA ALA A 35 14.22 -6.54 32.36
C ALA A 35 14.27 -7.16 33.77
N TYR A 36 13.47 -6.69 34.73
CA TYR A 36 13.36 -7.17 36.10
C TYR A 36 12.07 -7.98 36.33
N GLY A 37 11.31 -8.30 35.27
CA GLY A 37 10.05 -9.05 35.36
C GLY A 37 8.84 -8.25 35.88
N ARG A 38 8.94 -6.92 36.02
CA ARG A 38 7.83 -6.08 36.46
C ARG A 38 7.01 -5.66 35.23
N LEU A 39 5.68 -5.73 35.34
CA LEU A 39 4.78 -5.29 34.30
C LEU A 39 4.82 -3.76 34.16
N THR A 40 5.27 -3.29 33.03
CA THR A 40 5.29 -1.87 32.67
C THR A 40 4.45 -1.65 31.42
N PHE A 41 3.77 -0.51 31.34
CA PHE A 41 3.02 -0.16 30.15
C PHE A 41 3.97 0.30 29.03
N VAL A 42 3.93 -0.40 27.92
CA VAL A 42 4.72 -0.06 26.71
C VAL A 42 3.77 0.61 25.71
N GLU A 43 3.99 1.90 25.47
CA GLU A 43 3.16 2.66 24.52
C GLU A 43 3.29 2.13 23.10
N GLY A 44 2.15 2.03 22.42
CA GLY A 44 2.05 1.66 21.00
C GLY A 44 2.46 2.79 20.06
N ALA A 45 2.55 2.46 18.78
CA ALA A 45 3.05 3.38 17.78
C ALA A 45 2.18 4.64 17.59
N LEU A 46 0.84 4.49 17.65
CA LEU A 46 -0.07 5.62 17.53
C LEU A 46 0.00 6.52 18.77
N LEU A 47 -0.04 5.94 19.97
CA LEU A 47 -0.02 6.71 21.22
C LEU A 47 1.26 7.56 21.32
N LYS A 48 2.43 6.97 21.02
CA LYS A 48 3.71 7.70 20.94
C LYS A 48 3.64 8.87 19.95
N ALA A 49 3.08 8.63 18.77
CA ALA A 49 2.97 9.66 17.75
C ALA A 49 2.00 10.79 18.15
N VAL A 50 0.88 10.45 18.80
CA VAL A 50 -0.11 11.42 19.32
C VAL A 50 0.51 12.35 20.37
N ARG A 51 1.29 11.79 21.31
CA ARG A 51 1.98 12.55 22.34
C ARG A 51 3.11 13.42 21.76
N ALA A 52 3.92 12.86 20.87
CA ALA A 52 5.10 13.54 20.30
C ALA A 52 4.77 14.49 19.13
N GLY A 53 3.53 14.49 18.62
CA GLY A 53 3.16 15.31 17.48
C GLY A 53 3.66 14.81 16.14
N HIS A 54 3.99 13.53 16.04
CA HIS A 54 4.46 12.93 14.79
C HIS A 54 3.31 12.76 13.79
N TRP A 55 3.63 12.74 12.53
CA TRP A 55 2.68 12.36 11.48
C TRP A 55 2.53 10.85 11.44
N VAL A 56 1.31 10.37 11.22
CA VAL A 56 1.01 8.94 11.12
C VAL A 56 0.36 8.62 9.79
N ILE A 57 0.81 7.55 9.13
CA ILE A 57 0.11 6.94 8.01
C ILE A 57 -0.46 5.61 8.45
N LEU A 58 -1.77 5.46 8.34
CA LEU A 58 -2.48 4.20 8.47
C LEU A 58 -2.70 3.62 7.08
N ASP A 59 -1.89 2.64 6.69
CA ASP A 59 -2.09 1.97 5.41
C ASP A 59 -3.24 0.96 5.52
N GLU A 60 -4.06 0.92 4.45
CA GLU A 60 -5.20 0.02 4.33
C GLU A 60 -6.19 0.10 5.51
N LEU A 61 -6.55 1.33 5.93
CA LEU A 61 -7.45 1.56 7.07
C LEU A 61 -8.74 0.74 7.02
N ASN A 62 -9.24 0.43 5.84
CA ASN A 62 -10.46 -0.37 5.67
C ASN A 62 -10.27 -1.89 5.88
N LEU A 63 -9.08 -2.35 6.26
CA LEU A 63 -8.83 -3.68 6.82
C LEU A 63 -8.83 -3.69 8.36
N ALA A 64 -8.70 -2.52 8.99
CA ALA A 64 -8.63 -2.43 10.43
C ALA A 64 -9.89 -2.98 11.12
N PRO A 65 -9.76 -3.61 12.28
CA PRO A 65 -10.88 -4.01 13.13
C PRO A 65 -11.74 -2.82 13.59
N THR A 66 -12.95 -3.10 14.00
CA THR A 66 -13.94 -2.06 14.36
C THR A 66 -13.52 -1.24 15.57
N ASP A 67 -12.94 -1.88 16.58
CA ASP A 67 -12.42 -1.27 17.80
C ASP A 67 -11.29 -0.26 17.53
N VAL A 68 -10.38 -0.57 16.60
CA VAL A 68 -9.36 0.38 16.11
C VAL A 68 -10.02 1.60 15.47
N ILE A 69 -11.02 1.37 14.61
CA ILE A 69 -11.76 2.46 13.93
C ILE A 69 -12.51 3.34 14.95
N GLU A 70 -13.09 2.74 16.00
CA GLU A 70 -13.77 3.47 17.06
C GLU A 70 -12.83 4.33 17.90
N ALA A 71 -11.63 3.80 18.23
CA ALA A 71 -10.60 4.57 18.91
C ALA A 71 -10.14 5.78 18.08
N LEU A 72 -10.00 5.60 16.76
CA LEU A 72 -9.66 6.69 15.84
C LEU A 72 -10.75 7.76 15.72
N ASN A 73 -12.03 7.39 15.88
CA ASN A 73 -13.13 8.37 15.81
C ASN A 73 -12.97 9.48 16.84
N ARG A 74 -12.62 9.15 18.09
CA ARG A 74 -12.39 10.14 19.16
C ARG A 74 -11.19 11.03 18.88
N LEU A 75 -10.13 10.45 18.30
CA LEU A 75 -8.91 11.19 17.92
C LEU A 75 -9.16 12.18 16.78
N LEU A 76 -10.14 11.88 15.91
CA LEU A 76 -10.51 12.70 14.76
C LEU A 76 -11.65 13.68 15.04
N ASP A 77 -12.24 13.65 16.23
CA ASP A 77 -13.25 14.62 16.68
C ASP A 77 -12.60 15.95 17.09
N GLU A 78 -13.41 16.94 17.41
CA GLU A 78 -12.96 18.27 17.85
C GLU A 78 -12.08 18.21 19.10
N ASN A 79 -12.34 17.27 20.01
CA ASN A 79 -11.57 17.06 21.23
C ASN A 79 -10.14 16.58 20.94
N ARG A 80 -9.92 15.87 19.84
CA ARG A 80 -8.63 15.31 19.43
C ARG A 80 -7.95 14.50 20.54
N GLU A 81 -8.70 13.56 21.14
CA GLU A 81 -8.25 12.76 22.28
C GLU A 81 -8.25 11.26 21.93
N LEU A 82 -7.21 10.57 22.40
CA LEU A 82 -7.11 9.14 22.39
C LEU A 82 -7.29 8.61 23.80
N PHE A 83 -8.31 7.79 24.02
CA PHE A 83 -8.53 7.16 25.32
C PHE A 83 -7.70 5.88 25.42
N VAL A 84 -6.90 5.78 26.47
CA VAL A 84 -6.05 4.63 26.82
C VAL A 84 -6.69 3.91 27.99
N SER A 85 -7.41 2.82 27.70
CA SER A 85 -8.16 2.06 28.69
C SER A 85 -7.26 1.48 29.79
N GLU A 86 -6.08 1.01 29.42
CA GLU A 86 -5.09 0.40 30.32
C GLU A 86 -4.55 1.36 31.38
N LEU A 87 -4.51 2.65 31.06
CA LEU A 87 -4.06 3.73 31.96
C LEU A 87 -5.23 4.53 32.53
N ASN A 88 -6.45 4.28 32.04
CA ASN A 88 -7.64 5.10 32.32
C ASN A 88 -7.39 6.60 32.09
N GLU A 89 -6.68 6.90 30.99
CA GLU A 89 -6.23 8.28 30.65
C GLU A 89 -6.76 8.67 29.26
N ALA A 90 -7.25 9.91 29.13
CA ALA A 90 -7.54 10.55 27.85
C ALA A 90 -6.34 11.39 27.43
N VAL A 91 -5.63 10.96 26.41
CA VAL A 91 -4.44 11.63 25.90
C VAL A 91 -4.81 12.60 24.78
N LYS A 92 -4.60 13.89 24.98
CA LYS A 92 -4.84 14.91 23.98
C LYS A 92 -3.74 14.91 22.92
N ALA A 93 -4.15 14.95 21.64
CA ALA A 93 -3.19 14.97 20.55
C ALA A 93 -2.39 16.29 20.52
N HIS A 94 -1.08 16.16 20.35
CA HIS A 94 -0.21 17.31 20.15
C HIS A 94 -0.66 18.14 18.91
N PRO A 95 -0.56 19.48 18.93
CA PRO A 95 -1.02 20.35 17.83
C PRO A 95 -0.41 20.00 16.47
N SER A 96 0.83 19.54 16.44
CA SER A 96 1.54 19.12 15.20
C SER A 96 1.13 17.73 14.70
N PHE A 97 0.39 16.95 15.47
CA PHE A 97 -0.04 15.61 15.06
C PHE A 97 -0.94 15.68 13.82
N ARG A 98 -0.64 14.84 12.83
CA ARG A 98 -1.45 14.69 11.61
C ARG A 98 -1.64 13.20 11.30
N LEU A 99 -2.87 12.84 10.95
CA LEU A 99 -3.23 11.49 10.56
C LEU A 99 -3.55 11.43 9.07
N PHE A 100 -2.87 10.52 8.40
CA PHE A 100 -3.11 10.15 7.00
C PHE A 100 -3.58 8.71 6.95
N ALA A 101 -4.50 8.39 6.07
CA ALA A 101 -4.97 7.03 5.87
C ALA A 101 -5.03 6.70 4.38
N THR A 102 -4.73 5.46 4.05
CA THR A 102 -4.97 4.93 2.70
C THR A 102 -6.06 3.89 2.75
N GLN A 103 -6.85 3.83 1.69
CA GLN A 103 -7.82 2.76 1.48
C GLN A 103 -7.82 2.32 0.02
N ASN A 104 -8.06 1.05 -0.19
CA ASN A 104 -8.29 0.50 -1.52
C ASN A 104 -9.79 0.22 -1.73
N PRO A 105 -10.30 0.24 -2.97
CA PRO A 105 -11.70 -0.06 -3.25
C PRO A 105 -12.12 -1.43 -2.73
N VAL A 106 -13.29 -1.50 -2.10
CA VAL A 106 -13.86 -2.75 -1.56
C VAL A 106 -14.16 -3.77 -2.66
N SER A 107 -14.51 -3.29 -3.86
CA SER A 107 -14.86 -4.13 -5.00
C SER A 107 -13.70 -4.94 -5.57
N THR A 108 -12.46 -4.51 -5.35
CA THR A 108 -11.28 -5.08 -6.01
C THR A 108 -10.61 -6.17 -5.18
N TYR A 109 -10.80 -6.19 -3.86
CA TYR A 109 -10.05 -7.07 -2.96
C TYR A 109 -10.91 -7.56 -1.78
N ALA A 110 -10.70 -8.81 -1.33
CA ALA A 110 -11.42 -9.40 -0.20
C ALA A 110 -11.00 -8.80 1.16
N GLY A 111 -11.82 -9.04 2.17
CA GLY A 111 -11.55 -8.66 3.56
C GLY A 111 -11.79 -7.17 3.88
N ARG A 112 -11.95 -6.31 2.86
CA ARG A 112 -12.11 -4.87 3.06
C ARG A 112 -13.53 -4.50 3.46
N LYS A 113 -13.65 -3.71 4.52
CA LYS A 113 -14.92 -3.17 5.01
C LYS A 113 -15.20 -1.81 4.38
N ARG A 114 -16.47 -1.44 4.28
CA ARG A 114 -16.84 -0.05 3.97
C ARG A 114 -16.69 0.77 5.25
N LEU A 115 -15.86 1.80 5.21
CA LEU A 115 -15.79 2.76 6.29
C LEU A 115 -17.11 3.52 6.41
N SER A 116 -17.52 3.85 7.63
CA SER A 116 -18.74 4.60 7.87
C SER A 116 -18.65 6.01 7.27
N ARG A 117 -19.78 6.56 6.85
CA ARG A 117 -19.83 7.94 6.35
C ARG A 117 -19.35 8.94 7.40
N ALA A 118 -19.68 8.71 8.66
CA ALA A 118 -19.25 9.54 9.78
C ALA A 118 -17.73 9.61 9.90
N LEU A 119 -17.03 8.48 9.76
CA LEU A 119 -15.56 8.43 9.76
C LEU A 119 -14.98 9.14 8.53
N ILE A 120 -15.53 8.85 7.34
CA ILE A 120 -15.03 9.44 6.08
C ILE A 120 -15.16 10.97 6.11
N ASN A 121 -16.23 11.51 6.67
CA ASN A 121 -16.46 12.95 6.77
C ASN A 121 -15.45 13.67 7.69
N ARG A 122 -14.70 12.94 8.52
CA ARG A 122 -13.62 13.49 9.35
C ARG A 122 -12.29 13.62 8.60
N PHE A 123 -12.21 13.09 7.38
CA PHE A 123 -11.04 13.16 6.50
C PHE A 123 -11.29 14.08 5.32
N VAL A 124 -10.22 14.70 4.87
CA VAL A 124 -10.17 15.28 3.51
C VAL A 124 -9.83 14.16 2.57
N VAL A 125 -10.79 13.76 1.73
CA VAL A 125 -10.65 12.62 0.82
C VAL A 125 -10.02 13.07 -0.49
N LEU A 126 -8.85 12.53 -0.80
CA LEU A 126 -8.16 12.71 -2.07
C LEU A 126 -8.24 11.42 -2.88
N ARG A 127 -8.71 11.50 -4.11
CA ARG A 127 -8.75 10.37 -5.04
C ARG A 127 -7.54 10.42 -5.94
N PHE A 128 -6.90 9.27 -6.10
CA PHE A 128 -5.78 9.08 -7.01
C PHE A 128 -6.18 8.10 -8.10
N ASP A 129 -6.21 8.57 -9.31
CA ASP A 129 -6.42 7.75 -10.49
C ASP A 129 -5.13 7.02 -10.92
N HIS A 130 -5.25 6.20 -11.97
CA HIS A 130 -4.08 5.57 -12.55
C HIS A 130 -3.14 6.62 -13.16
N LEU A 131 -1.86 6.43 -12.91
CA LEU A 131 -0.84 7.29 -13.49
C LEU A 131 -0.82 7.15 -15.03
N PRO A 132 -0.58 8.24 -15.78
CA PRO A 132 -0.38 8.22 -17.22
C PRO A 132 0.77 7.30 -17.63
N PHE A 133 0.69 6.80 -18.86
CA PHE A 133 1.68 5.88 -19.42
C PHE A 133 3.12 6.44 -19.33
N ASP A 134 3.31 7.68 -19.76
CA ASP A 134 4.63 8.31 -19.82
C ASP A 134 5.26 8.50 -18.42
N GLU A 135 4.45 8.89 -17.43
CA GLU A 135 4.89 9.00 -16.05
C GLU A 135 5.31 7.63 -15.48
N LEU A 136 4.54 6.58 -15.78
CA LEU A 136 4.88 5.22 -15.37
C LEU A 136 6.20 4.77 -15.98
N ALA A 137 6.43 5.02 -17.27
CA ALA A 137 7.65 4.66 -17.95
C ALA A 137 8.85 5.41 -17.35
N GLN A 138 8.73 6.71 -17.13
CA GLN A 138 9.76 7.52 -16.48
C GLN A 138 10.09 7.01 -15.07
N MET A 139 9.07 6.64 -14.29
CA MET A 139 9.27 6.07 -12.95
C MET A 139 10.05 4.75 -13.00
N VAL A 140 9.76 3.88 -13.98
CA VAL A 140 10.48 2.61 -14.16
C VAL A 140 11.95 2.85 -14.50
N VAL A 141 12.23 3.76 -15.43
CA VAL A 141 13.60 4.16 -15.80
C VAL A 141 14.34 4.70 -14.58
N ALA A 142 13.75 5.67 -13.89
CA ALA A 142 14.40 6.35 -12.76
C ALA A 142 14.69 5.42 -11.55
N ARG A 143 13.84 4.41 -11.32
CA ARG A 143 13.98 3.51 -10.16
C ARG A 143 14.77 2.25 -10.42
N CYS A 144 14.79 1.77 -11.66
CA CYS A 144 15.34 0.46 -12.00
C CYS A 144 16.56 0.54 -12.92
N ALA A 145 16.94 1.73 -13.38
CA ALA A 145 18.07 1.97 -14.28
C ALA A 145 18.03 1.10 -15.56
N VAL A 146 16.84 0.87 -16.10
CA VAL A 146 16.64 0.15 -17.37
C VAL A 146 16.53 1.12 -18.53
N ALA A 147 16.77 0.63 -19.76
CA ALA A 147 16.64 1.44 -20.96
C ALA A 147 15.18 1.97 -21.12
N PRO A 148 14.99 3.20 -21.60
CA PRO A 148 13.66 3.77 -21.83
C PRO A 148 12.77 2.88 -22.72
N SER A 149 13.33 2.26 -23.76
CA SER A 149 12.63 1.35 -24.66
C SER A 149 12.06 0.14 -23.90
N SER A 150 12.84 -0.48 -23.01
CA SER A 150 12.40 -1.60 -22.17
C SER A 150 11.30 -1.16 -21.19
N ALA A 151 11.45 0.01 -20.57
CA ALA A 151 10.43 0.55 -19.66
C ALA A 151 9.08 0.78 -20.38
N HIS A 152 9.11 1.36 -21.58
CA HIS A 152 7.91 1.56 -22.40
C HIS A 152 7.22 0.24 -22.73
N LYS A 153 7.97 -0.77 -23.14
CA LYS A 153 7.44 -2.10 -23.45
C LYS A 153 6.78 -2.76 -22.22
N MET A 154 7.42 -2.71 -21.05
CA MET A 154 6.87 -3.22 -19.80
C MET A 154 5.57 -2.51 -19.40
N VAL A 155 5.52 -1.19 -19.54
CA VAL A 155 4.33 -0.40 -19.21
C VAL A 155 3.22 -0.63 -20.21
N SER A 156 3.53 -0.82 -21.51
CA SER A 156 2.54 -1.21 -22.52
C SER A 156 1.83 -2.51 -22.13
N VAL A 157 2.59 -3.55 -21.79
CA VAL A 157 2.01 -4.83 -21.33
C VAL A 157 1.11 -4.64 -20.11
N LEU A 158 1.52 -3.79 -19.14
CA LEU A 158 0.68 -3.47 -17.98
C LEU A 158 -0.65 -2.83 -18.40
N CYS A 159 -0.60 -1.87 -19.33
CA CYS A 159 -1.80 -1.18 -19.81
C CYS A 159 -2.69 -2.11 -20.61
N ASP A 160 -2.12 -2.95 -21.47
CA ASP A 160 -2.87 -3.91 -22.29
C ASP A 160 -3.55 -4.98 -21.42
N LEU A 161 -2.87 -5.51 -20.41
CA LEU A 161 -3.47 -6.44 -19.46
C LEU A 161 -4.61 -5.81 -18.65
N ARG A 162 -4.50 -4.53 -18.28
CA ARG A 162 -5.56 -3.79 -17.62
C ARG A 162 -6.76 -3.57 -18.54
N ALA A 163 -6.52 -3.21 -19.80
CA ALA A 163 -7.56 -3.02 -20.80
C ALA A 163 -8.31 -4.33 -21.08
N GLN A 164 -7.59 -5.44 -21.27
CA GLN A 164 -8.18 -6.76 -21.50
C GLN A 164 -9.04 -7.23 -20.31
N ARG A 165 -8.58 -6.97 -19.09
CA ARG A 165 -9.38 -7.27 -17.89
C ARG A 165 -10.70 -6.49 -17.89
N SER A 166 -10.65 -5.21 -18.23
CA SER A 166 -11.84 -4.35 -18.25
C SER A 166 -12.85 -4.77 -19.32
N LEU A 167 -12.37 -5.25 -20.48
CA LEU A 167 -13.20 -5.57 -21.63
C LEU A 167 -13.73 -7.01 -21.62
N MET A 168 -12.93 -7.97 -21.23
CA MET A 168 -13.22 -9.40 -21.41
C MET A 168 -13.47 -10.15 -20.09
N GLY A 169 -13.35 -9.51 -18.93
CA GLY A 169 -13.45 -10.17 -17.64
C GLY A 169 -12.36 -11.23 -17.39
N VAL A 170 -11.32 -11.25 -18.24
CA VAL A 170 -10.14 -12.10 -18.10
C VAL A 170 -9.42 -11.70 -16.82
N PHE A 171 -8.74 -12.63 -16.16
CA PHE A 171 -8.13 -12.43 -14.82
C PHE A 171 -9.17 -12.09 -13.73
N SER A 172 -10.37 -12.68 -13.82
CA SER A 172 -11.43 -12.51 -12.81
C SER A 172 -11.02 -13.03 -11.42
N ALA A 173 -10.05 -13.93 -11.35
CA ALA A 173 -9.43 -14.36 -10.09
C ALA A 173 -8.57 -13.22 -9.52
N ARG A 174 -8.72 -12.97 -8.21
CA ARG A 174 -8.07 -11.88 -7.46
C ARG A 174 -6.54 -11.85 -7.55
N ASP A 175 -5.92 -12.97 -7.92
CA ASP A 175 -4.48 -13.20 -7.89
C ASP A 175 -3.74 -12.84 -9.20
N GLY A 176 -4.48 -12.60 -10.29
CA GLY A 176 -3.90 -12.38 -11.63
C GLY A 176 -3.62 -10.92 -12.01
N LEU A 177 -3.85 -9.97 -11.10
CA LEU A 177 -3.69 -8.55 -11.44
C LEU A 177 -2.21 -8.14 -11.47
N MET A 178 -1.72 -7.77 -12.64
CA MET A 178 -0.43 -7.09 -12.76
C MET A 178 -0.50 -5.68 -12.15
N THR A 179 0.40 -5.42 -11.22
CA THR A 179 0.53 -4.15 -10.53
C THR A 179 1.81 -3.44 -10.95
N LEU A 180 1.94 -2.16 -10.62
CA LEU A 180 3.19 -1.42 -10.80
C LEU A 180 4.36 -2.06 -10.02
N ARG A 181 4.09 -2.74 -8.89
CA ARG A 181 5.11 -3.50 -8.15
C ARG A 181 5.69 -4.64 -8.99
N ASP A 182 4.87 -5.28 -9.80
CA ASP A 182 5.31 -6.36 -10.68
C ASP A 182 6.16 -5.81 -11.83
N VAL A 183 5.82 -4.65 -12.37
CA VAL A 183 6.67 -3.96 -13.36
C VAL A 183 8.03 -3.63 -12.76
N PHE A 184 8.10 -3.11 -11.54
CA PHE A 184 9.39 -2.87 -10.87
C PHE A 184 10.18 -4.16 -10.60
N ARG A 185 9.51 -5.25 -10.25
CA ARG A 185 10.18 -6.56 -10.10
C ARG A 185 10.73 -7.05 -11.44
N TRP A 186 9.94 -6.91 -12.50
CA TRP A 186 10.34 -7.25 -13.85
C TRP A 186 11.57 -6.44 -14.30
N ALA A 187 11.51 -5.12 -14.17
CA ALA A 187 12.61 -4.23 -14.52
C ALA A 187 13.90 -4.54 -13.73
N LYS A 188 13.79 -4.81 -12.42
CA LYS A 188 14.94 -5.19 -11.60
C LYS A 188 15.57 -6.52 -12.05
N ARG A 189 14.76 -7.50 -12.43
CA ARG A 189 15.26 -8.79 -12.93
C ARG A 189 15.97 -8.62 -14.28
N LEU A 190 15.42 -7.77 -15.16
CA LEU A 190 16.09 -7.42 -16.43
C LEU A 190 17.44 -6.75 -16.20
N ALA A 191 17.52 -5.79 -15.27
CA ALA A 191 18.74 -5.09 -14.95
C ALA A 191 19.86 -5.98 -14.38
N LEU A 192 19.51 -7.14 -13.83
CA LEU A 192 20.45 -8.14 -13.28
C LEU A 192 20.86 -9.21 -14.30
N SER A 193 20.28 -9.21 -15.50
CA SER A 193 20.56 -10.23 -16.51
C SER A 193 21.73 -9.79 -17.42
N ASP A 194 22.73 -10.66 -17.55
CA ASP A 194 23.88 -10.46 -18.44
C ASP A 194 23.64 -11.05 -19.86
N GLN A 195 22.39 -11.24 -20.27
CA GLN A 195 22.09 -11.85 -21.56
C GLN A 195 22.30 -10.87 -22.71
N ALA A 196 22.96 -11.32 -23.78
CA ALA A 196 23.23 -10.53 -24.98
C ALA A 196 21.94 -10.11 -25.72
N ASP A 197 20.90 -10.96 -25.67
CA ASP A 197 19.58 -10.68 -26.22
C ASP A 197 18.63 -10.16 -25.14
N TRP A 198 18.59 -8.84 -25.01
CA TRP A 198 17.74 -8.17 -24.02
C TRP A 198 16.24 -8.32 -24.33
N GLN A 199 15.83 -8.50 -25.59
CA GLN A 199 14.42 -8.65 -25.95
C GLN A 199 13.91 -10.03 -25.50
N GLN A 200 14.65 -11.08 -25.78
CA GLN A 200 14.33 -12.41 -25.33
C GLN A 200 14.31 -12.46 -23.79
N CYS A 201 15.31 -11.89 -23.15
CA CYS A 201 15.36 -11.80 -21.70
C CYS A 201 14.17 -11.03 -21.11
N LEU A 202 13.75 -9.92 -21.73
CA LEU A 202 12.58 -9.15 -21.32
C LEU A 202 11.32 -10.03 -21.38
N ALA A 203 11.11 -10.74 -22.48
CA ALA A 203 9.95 -11.61 -22.65
C ALA A 203 9.95 -12.79 -21.64
N ASP A 204 11.09 -13.46 -21.46
CA ASP A 204 11.22 -14.58 -20.53
C ASP A 204 10.97 -14.17 -19.07
N GLN A 205 11.61 -13.08 -18.62
CA GLN A 205 11.39 -12.59 -17.27
C GLN A 205 9.95 -12.12 -17.06
N GLY A 206 9.33 -11.50 -18.06
CA GLY A 206 7.91 -11.15 -18.05
C GLY A 206 7.01 -12.38 -17.94
N PHE A 207 7.31 -13.42 -18.71
CA PHE A 207 6.58 -14.68 -18.67
C PHE A 207 6.63 -15.32 -17.27
N PHE A 208 7.79 -15.46 -16.67
CA PHE A 208 7.94 -16.02 -15.33
C PHE A 208 7.19 -15.22 -14.25
N LEU A 209 7.13 -13.89 -14.38
CA LEU A 209 6.45 -13.05 -13.39
C LEU A 209 4.94 -13.01 -13.55
N LEU A 210 4.46 -13.07 -14.78
CA LEU A 210 3.05 -12.84 -15.10
C LEU A 210 2.31 -14.15 -15.37
N ALA A 211 2.83 -14.99 -16.25
CA ALA A 211 2.17 -16.23 -16.65
C ALA A 211 2.17 -17.29 -15.54
N ALA A 212 3.21 -17.36 -14.73
CA ALA A 212 3.27 -18.31 -13.60
C ALA A 212 2.18 -18.07 -12.53
N ARG A 213 1.51 -16.93 -12.55
CA ARG A 213 0.38 -16.60 -11.66
C ARG A 213 -0.97 -16.93 -12.27
N CYS A 214 -1.02 -17.24 -13.58
CA CYS A 214 -2.25 -17.56 -14.26
C CYS A 214 -2.72 -18.94 -13.82
N ARG A 215 -3.98 -19.05 -13.38
CA ARG A 215 -4.61 -20.33 -13.04
C ARG A 215 -5.33 -20.96 -14.23
N ASN A 216 -5.53 -20.17 -15.28
CA ASN A 216 -6.27 -20.57 -16.47
C ASN A 216 -5.33 -20.51 -17.68
N VAL A 217 -5.41 -21.53 -18.54
CA VAL A 217 -4.65 -21.63 -19.78
C VAL A 217 -4.94 -20.47 -20.75
N ILE A 218 -6.17 -19.97 -20.74
CA ILE A 218 -6.57 -18.82 -21.56
C ILE A 218 -5.81 -17.55 -21.12
N ASP A 219 -5.76 -17.29 -19.82
CA ASP A 219 -5.04 -16.14 -19.26
C ASP A 219 -3.53 -16.26 -19.54
N GLU A 220 -2.96 -17.45 -19.41
CA GLU A 220 -1.57 -17.70 -19.73
C GLU A 220 -1.26 -17.47 -21.22
N SER A 221 -2.12 -17.95 -22.11
CA SER A 221 -1.95 -17.77 -23.57
C SER A 221 -2.00 -16.31 -23.97
N LEU A 222 -2.89 -15.51 -23.34
CA LEU A 222 -2.98 -14.08 -23.55
C LEU A 222 -1.68 -13.37 -23.11
N VAL A 223 -1.17 -13.70 -21.93
CA VAL A 223 0.11 -13.14 -21.46
C VAL A 223 1.24 -13.48 -22.42
N ARG A 224 1.32 -14.74 -22.90
CA ARG A 224 2.30 -15.15 -23.91
C ARG A 224 2.20 -14.33 -25.19
N GLN A 225 0.97 -14.11 -25.66
CA GLN A 225 0.74 -13.34 -26.89
C GLN A 225 1.21 -11.89 -26.72
N LEU A 226 0.88 -11.24 -25.60
CA LEU A 226 1.31 -9.87 -25.32
C LEU A 226 2.83 -9.77 -25.20
N LEU A 227 3.49 -10.75 -24.60
CA LEU A 227 4.95 -10.79 -24.46
C LEU A 227 5.69 -11.09 -25.76
N ARG A 228 5.07 -11.77 -26.72
CA ARG A 228 5.65 -12.00 -28.07
C ARG A 228 5.65 -10.74 -28.93
N ASN A 229 4.78 -9.80 -28.64
CA ASN A 229 4.66 -8.54 -29.38
C ASN A 229 5.64 -7.47 -28.88
N ILE A 230 6.51 -7.80 -27.93
CA ILE A 230 7.56 -6.96 -27.38
C ILE A 230 8.86 -7.08 -28.20
#